data_22397588d43ea77c5447e77524d2e75e
#
_entry.id   22397588d43ea77c5447e77524d2e75e
#
_cell.length_a   1.000
_cell.length_b   1.000
_cell.length_c   1.000
_cell.angle_alpha   90.00
_cell.angle_beta   90.00
_cell.angle_gamma   90.00
#
_symmetry.space_group_name_H-M   'P 1'
#
loop_
_entity.id
_entity.type
_entity.pdbx_description
1 polymer ?
#
loop_
_entity_poly.entity_id
_entity_poly.type
_entity_poly.pdbx_seq_one_letter_code
_entity_poly.pdbx_strand_id
1 'polypeptide(L)'
;MSQSNSQSQPQRNEAVRVFASEFNEASIEFQEQNDIDGEDGENSRAPKYHLLPSGGRANRVLMMGTVTEIEQVSDSPVTLRAKIVDQTGGFFTYAGKYNPDEVSYLQNLEAPEHVMVVGKPNSYTTDDGDTYVSVEPENITVVEKETRDRWTAEAAVQTLDRLDAFHEDDAPYGDEASQYYDFDYEDFQADIEEIGAEVVDENANETDAAAQPQAPSA
;
A
#
# COMPACT_ATOMS: atom_id res chain seq x y z
N MET A 1 -38.59 0.64 29.27
CA MET A 1 -38.17 0.34 27.91
C MET A 1 -36.78 0.92 27.73
N SER A 2 -35.74 0.09 27.94
CA SER A 2 -34.36 0.53 27.83
C SER A 2 -33.96 0.43 26.37
N GLN A 3 -33.69 1.56 25.74
CA GLN A 3 -33.05 1.59 24.42
C GLN A 3 -31.57 1.31 24.60
N SER A 4 -31.14 0.16 24.17
CA SER A 4 -29.73 -0.18 24.04
C SER A 4 -29.15 0.62 22.88
N ASN A 5 -28.37 1.64 23.21
CA ASN A 5 -27.56 2.42 22.28
C ASN A 5 -26.39 1.54 21.85
N SER A 6 -26.55 0.83 20.76
CA SER A 6 -25.44 0.11 20.12
C SER A 6 -24.53 1.16 19.50
N GLN A 7 -23.51 1.57 20.23
CA GLN A 7 -22.37 2.28 19.64
C GLN A 7 -21.68 1.30 18.71
N SER A 8 -21.91 1.43 17.41
CA SER A 8 -21.12 0.74 16.39
C SER A 8 -19.66 1.19 16.56
N GLN A 9 -18.79 0.24 16.92
CA GLN A 9 -17.36 0.49 16.90
C GLN A 9 -16.97 0.86 15.46
N PRO A 10 -16.09 1.85 15.25
CA PRO A 10 -15.62 2.18 13.90
C PRO A 10 -14.96 0.94 13.31
N GLN A 11 -15.56 0.42 12.25
CA GLN A 11 -15.01 -0.71 11.52
C GLN A 11 -13.74 -0.22 10.81
N ARG A 12 -12.61 -0.90 11.01
CA ARG A 12 -11.39 -0.61 10.25
C ARG A 12 -11.64 -0.98 8.79
N ASN A 13 -11.31 -0.06 7.88
CA ASN A 13 -11.37 -0.36 6.46
C ASN A 13 -10.38 -1.46 6.09
N GLU A 14 -10.76 -2.27 5.13
CA GLU A 14 -9.88 -3.26 4.54
C GLU A 14 -8.68 -2.56 3.88
N ALA A 15 -7.48 -3.16 4.00
CA ALA A 15 -6.28 -2.61 3.39
C ALA A 15 -6.24 -3.01 1.91
N VAL A 16 -6.08 -2.02 1.05
CA VAL A 16 -5.94 -2.22 -0.40
C VAL A 16 -4.50 -2.61 -0.71
N ARG A 17 -4.30 -3.66 -1.52
CA ARG A 17 -2.97 -4.00 -2.05
C ARG A 17 -2.66 -3.06 -3.20
N VAL A 18 -1.53 -2.38 -3.10
CA VAL A 18 -1.05 -1.44 -4.12
C VAL A 18 0.45 -1.62 -4.33
N PHE A 19 0.90 -1.43 -5.55
CA PHE A 19 2.33 -1.36 -5.89
C PHE A 19 2.88 0.06 -5.72
N ALA A 20 4.20 0.17 -5.58
CA ALA A 20 4.86 1.46 -5.32
C ALA A 20 4.59 2.49 -6.43
N SER A 21 4.58 2.09 -7.70
CA SER A 21 4.34 3.00 -8.83
C SER A 21 2.94 3.63 -8.76
N GLU A 22 1.89 2.83 -8.55
CA GLU A 22 0.53 3.34 -8.38
C GLU A 22 0.39 4.18 -7.10
N PHE A 23 0.98 3.71 -6.01
CA PHE A 23 0.89 4.37 -4.72
C PHE A 23 1.53 5.76 -4.71
N ASN A 24 2.68 5.93 -5.34
CA ASN A 24 3.40 7.21 -5.37
C ASN A 24 2.63 8.30 -6.12
N GLU A 25 1.80 7.93 -7.10
CA GLU A 25 0.95 8.85 -7.84
C GLU A 25 -0.35 9.21 -7.10
N ALA A 26 -0.75 8.43 -6.07
CA ALA A 26 -2.00 8.60 -5.32
C ALA A 26 -2.00 9.86 -4.43
N SER A 27 -1.72 11.03 -5.01
CA SER A 27 -1.51 12.31 -4.31
C SER A 27 -2.80 13.01 -3.89
N ILE A 28 -3.94 12.65 -4.45
CA ILE A 28 -5.23 13.30 -4.20
C ILE A 28 -5.91 12.69 -2.98
N GLU A 29 -6.08 13.52 -1.96
CA GLU A 29 -6.80 13.17 -0.71
C GLU A 29 -8.21 13.72 -0.74
N PHE A 30 -9.20 12.91 -0.34
CA PHE A 30 -10.59 13.34 -0.21
C PHE A 30 -11.29 12.69 0.99
N GLN A 31 -12.42 13.26 1.39
CA GLN A 31 -13.30 12.69 2.40
C GLN A 31 -14.66 12.43 1.78
N GLU A 32 -15.23 11.26 2.03
CA GLU A 32 -16.65 11.05 1.69
C GLU A 32 -17.51 11.95 2.55
N GLN A 33 -18.32 12.78 1.91
CA GLN A 33 -19.41 13.43 2.58
C GLN A 33 -20.45 12.37 2.93
N ASN A 34 -20.51 11.97 4.20
CA ASN A 34 -21.69 11.30 4.67
C ASN A 34 -22.84 12.32 4.58
N ASP A 35 -23.84 12.05 3.76
CA ASP A 35 -25.14 12.67 3.79
C ASP A 35 -25.82 12.33 5.14
N ILE A 36 -25.34 12.92 6.21
CA ILE A 36 -26.04 12.99 7.48
C ILE A 36 -26.49 14.44 7.59
N ASP A 37 -27.78 14.62 7.36
CA ASP A 37 -28.52 15.86 7.58
C ASP A 37 -27.97 16.66 8.77
N GLY A 38 -27.44 17.82 8.53
CA GLY A 38 -27.17 18.77 9.60
C GLY A 38 -25.98 19.67 9.38
N GLU A 39 -26.27 20.87 8.92
CA GLU A 39 -25.59 22.14 9.19
C GLU A 39 -24.06 22.11 9.41
N ASP A 40 -23.34 22.70 8.49
CA ASP A 40 -22.02 23.35 8.62
C ASP A 40 -21.14 22.90 9.81
N GLY A 41 -20.62 21.69 9.75
CA GLY A 41 -19.59 21.25 10.66
C GLY A 41 -18.57 20.45 9.88
N GLU A 42 -17.35 20.97 9.77
CA GLU A 42 -16.19 20.19 9.38
C GLU A 42 -16.21 18.87 10.17
N ASN A 43 -16.67 17.78 9.55
CA ASN A 43 -16.70 16.49 10.22
C ASN A 43 -15.26 15.94 10.24
N SER A 44 -14.43 16.49 11.11
CA SER A 44 -13.02 16.16 11.29
C SER A 44 -12.77 14.67 11.62
N ARG A 45 -13.84 13.87 11.71
CA ARG A 45 -13.81 12.44 12.00
C ARG A 45 -14.13 11.55 10.80
N ALA A 46 -14.53 12.12 9.65
CA ALA A 46 -14.75 11.34 8.44
C ALA A 46 -13.42 10.71 7.97
N PRO A 47 -13.43 9.45 7.51
CA PRO A 47 -12.22 8.83 6.99
C PRO A 47 -11.71 9.59 5.78
N LYS A 48 -10.40 9.80 5.73
CA LYS A 48 -9.71 10.32 4.57
C LYS A 48 -9.31 9.17 3.66
N TYR A 49 -9.46 9.36 2.37
CA TYR A 49 -9.10 8.42 1.34
C TYR A 49 -8.14 9.06 0.36
N HIS A 50 -7.21 8.28 -0.17
CA HIS A 50 -6.43 8.65 -1.34
C HIS A 50 -7.08 8.03 -2.57
N LEU A 51 -7.24 8.84 -3.62
CA LEU A 51 -7.66 8.40 -4.94
C LEU A 51 -6.49 7.64 -5.57
N LEU A 52 -6.74 6.44 -6.06
CA LEU A 52 -5.75 5.68 -6.82
C LEU A 52 -5.87 6.01 -8.32
N PRO A 53 -4.76 6.03 -9.07
CA PRO A 53 -4.81 6.18 -10.53
C PRO A 53 -5.78 5.20 -11.21
N SER A 54 -5.87 3.96 -10.74
CA SER A 54 -6.82 2.95 -11.23
C SER A 54 -8.30 3.21 -10.91
N GLY A 55 -8.66 4.41 -10.44
CA GLY A 55 -10.03 4.78 -10.10
C GLY A 55 -10.58 4.14 -8.82
N GLY A 56 -9.72 3.47 -8.06
CA GLY A 56 -10.02 2.99 -6.72
C GLY A 56 -9.75 4.05 -5.66
N ARG A 57 -9.93 3.67 -4.39
CA ARG A 57 -9.59 4.51 -3.24
C ARG A 57 -8.93 3.70 -2.14
N ALA A 58 -8.02 4.32 -1.39
CA ALA A 58 -7.36 3.71 -0.27
C ALA A 58 -7.40 4.62 0.97
N ASN A 59 -7.94 4.11 2.07
CA ASN A 59 -7.80 4.69 3.41
C ASN A 59 -6.71 3.95 4.20
N ARG A 60 -6.41 2.74 3.77
CA ARG A 60 -5.45 1.83 4.34
C ARG A 60 -4.82 1.00 3.23
N VAL A 61 -3.52 0.82 3.27
CA VAL A 61 -2.77 0.05 2.27
C VAL A 61 -2.04 -1.13 2.91
N LEU A 62 -1.86 -2.18 2.12
CA LEU A 62 -0.99 -3.31 2.40
C LEU A 62 0.02 -3.40 1.27
N MET A 63 1.27 -3.12 1.59
CA MET A 63 2.38 -3.12 0.64
C MET A 63 3.48 -4.06 1.13
N MET A 64 4.18 -4.72 0.22
CA MET A 64 5.35 -5.53 0.53
C MET A 64 6.51 -5.15 -0.39
N GLY A 65 7.71 -5.32 0.13
CA GLY A 65 8.93 -5.06 -0.62
C GLY A 65 10.15 -5.35 0.24
N THR A 66 11.31 -4.92 -0.25
CA THR A 66 12.58 -5.04 0.47
C THR A 66 12.95 -3.70 1.08
N VAL A 67 13.14 -3.64 2.40
CA VAL A 67 13.75 -2.47 3.04
C VAL A 67 15.19 -2.38 2.57
N THR A 68 15.53 -1.25 1.96
CA THR A 68 16.88 -0.98 1.45
C THR A 68 17.63 0.06 2.27
N GLU A 69 16.91 0.92 2.97
CA GLU A 69 17.48 2.02 3.74
C GLU A 69 16.58 2.36 4.94
N ILE A 70 17.20 2.60 6.10
CA ILE A 70 16.53 3.12 7.29
C ILE A 70 17.33 4.32 7.80
N GLU A 71 16.66 5.44 7.98
CA GLU A 71 17.27 6.72 8.30
C GLU A 71 16.50 7.42 9.41
N GLN A 72 17.22 7.97 10.39
CA GLN A 72 16.61 8.84 11.39
C GLN A 72 16.54 10.27 10.84
N VAL A 73 15.33 10.76 10.59
CA VAL A 73 15.08 12.08 10.00
C VAL A 73 14.73 13.15 11.04
N SER A 74 14.47 12.76 12.29
CA SER A 74 14.27 13.68 13.42
C SER A 74 14.70 13.06 14.74
N ASP A 75 15.26 13.89 15.64
CA ASP A 75 15.67 13.50 16.98
C ASP A 75 14.61 13.79 18.06
N SER A 76 13.74 14.77 17.84
CA SER A 76 12.77 15.18 18.85
C SER A 76 11.44 15.66 18.21
N PRO A 77 10.44 14.80 18.12
CA PRO A 77 10.44 13.38 18.47
C PRO A 77 11.27 12.54 17.49
N VAL A 78 11.80 11.41 17.96
CA VAL A 78 12.46 10.46 17.06
C VAL A 78 11.50 10.06 15.95
N THR A 79 11.96 10.22 14.72
CA THR A 79 11.22 9.80 13.52
C THR A 79 12.17 9.07 12.58
N LEU A 80 11.78 7.87 12.19
CA LEU A 80 12.50 7.05 11.22
C LEU A 80 11.79 7.04 9.90
N ARG A 81 12.58 7.13 8.83
CA ARG A 81 12.15 6.90 7.46
C ARG A 81 12.74 5.58 6.98
N ALA A 82 11.93 4.69 6.45
CA ALA A 82 12.41 3.52 5.74
C ALA A 82 12.03 3.60 4.26
N LYS A 83 13.00 3.28 3.38
CA LYS A 83 12.79 3.10 1.96
C LYS A 83 12.57 1.61 1.69
N ILE A 84 11.46 1.31 1.06
CA ILE A 84 11.05 -0.05 0.72
C ILE A 84 10.85 -0.12 -0.79
N VAL A 85 11.39 -1.15 -1.43
CA VAL A 85 11.38 -1.32 -2.88
C VAL A 85 10.63 -2.59 -3.23
N ASP A 86 9.61 -2.47 -4.07
CA ASP A 86 8.94 -3.58 -4.76
C ASP A 86 9.40 -3.68 -6.24
N GLN A 87 8.74 -4.48 -7.04
CA GLN A 87 9.10 -4.69 -8.44
C GLN A 87 8.82 -3.45 -9.32
N THR A 88 7.94 -2.55 -8.89
CA THR A 88 7.54 -1.36 -9.65
C THR A 88 8.27 -0.09 -9.23
N GLY A 89 8.97 -0.11 -8.08
CA GLY A 89 9.68 1.05 -7.57
C GLY A 89 9.84 1.10 -6.07
N GLY A 90 10.14 2.28 -5.55
CA GLY A 90 10.34 2.49 -4.12
C GLY A 90 9.25 3.35 -3.50
N PHE A 91 8.84 3.03 -2.30
CA PHE A 91 7.98 3.86 -1.46
C PHE A 91 8.61 4.11 -0.09
N PHE A 92 8.09 5.10 0.61
CA PHE A 92 8.59 5.47 1.93
C PHE A 92 7.54 5.22 3.01
N THR A 93 8.02 4.78 4.18
CA THR A 93 7.23 4.76 5.42
C THR A 93 7.91 5.62 6.47
N TYR A 94 7.11 6.34 7.26
CA TYR A 94 7.59 7.20 8.35
C TYR A 94 6.97 6.78 9.66
N ALA A 95 7.78 6.27 10.58
CA ALA A 95 7.38 5.94 11.94
C ALA A 95 7.89 7.01 12.91
N GLY A 96 7.01 7.53 13.75
CA GLY A 96 7.31 8.60 14.69
C GLY A 96 6.56 8.45 16.02
N LYS A 97 6.28 9.56 16.68
CA LYS A 97 5.67 9.58 18.04
C LYS A 97 4.33 8.85 18.14
N TYR A 98 3.61 8.70 17.03
CA TYR A 98 2.29 8.04 17.00
C TYR A 98 2.39 6.54 16.74
N ASN A 99 3.59 6.06 16.32
CA ASN A 99 3.86 4.68 15.96
C ASN A 99 5.13 4.20 16.72
N PRO A 100 5.15 4.25 18.07
CA PRO A 100 6.37 3.97 18.84
C PRO A 100 6.85 2.52 18.72
N ASP A 101 5.94 1.58 18.47
CA ASP A 101 6.28 0.16 18.26
C ASP A 101 7.01 -0.02 16.93
N GLU A 102 6.55 0.65 15.86
CA GLU A 102 7.18 0.66 14.54
C GLU A 102 8.54 1.38 14.56
N VAL A 103 8.69 2.48 15.35
CA VAL A 103 9.99 3.11 15.60
C VAL A 103 10.96 2.10 16.20
N SER A 104 10.54 1.42 17.27
CA SER A 104 11.37 0.41 17.94
C SER A 104 11.71 -0.75 17.03
N TYR A 105 10.76 -1.16 16.18
CA TYR A 105 10.97 -2.22 15.21
C TYR A 105 12.02 -1.84 14.16
N LEU A 106 11.87 -0.67 13.54
CA LEU A 106 12.81 -0.17 12.52
C LEU A 106 14.21 0.10 13.09
N GLN A 107 14.33 0.51 14.36
CA GLN A 107 15.64 0.70 15.01
C GLN A 107 16.44 -0.60 15.14
N ASN A 108 15.76 -1.75 15.17
CA ASN A 108 16.40 -3.06 15.33
C ASN A 108 16.43 -3.88 14.05
N LEU A 109 15.84 -3.36 12.96
CA LEU A 109 15.83 -4.02 11.67
C LEU A 109 17.14 -3.81 10.93
N GLU A 110 17.75 -4.89 10.47
CA GLU A 110 18.97 -4.87 9.66
C GLU A 110 18.60 -5.04 8.18
N ALA A 111 18.76 -3.95 7.41
CA ALA A 111 18.53 -4.03 5.96
C ALA A 111 19.67 -4.77 5.25
N PRO A 112 19.41 -5.52 4.15
CA PRO A 112 18.12 -5.67 3.48
C PRO A 112 17.25 -6.80 4.06
N GLU A 113 15.93 -6.55 4.21
CA GLU A 113 14.95 -7.54 4.65
C GLU A 113 13.64 -7.36 3.90
N HIS A 114 12.93 -8.47 3.61
CA HIS A 114 11.58 -8.39 3.05
C HIS A 114 10.59 -8.05 4.14
N VAL A 115 9.76 -7.03 3.91
CA VAL A 115 8.78 -6.57 4.88
C VAL A 115 7.39 -6.44 4.29
N MET A 116 6.42 -6.68 5.14
CA MET A 116 5.03 -6.27 4.96
C MET A 116 4.79 -4.99 5.76
N VAL A 117 4.18 -4.01 5.11
CA VAL A 117 3.75 -2.76 5.73
C VAL A 117 2.24 -2.63 5.58
N VAL A 118 1.55 -2.50 6.69
CA VAL A 118 0.14 -2.10 6.73
C VAL A 118 0.07 -0.73 7.37
N GLY A 119 -0.60 0.21 6.72
CA GLY A 119 -0.68 1.57 7.23
C GLY A 119 -1.65 2.44 6.45
N LYS A 120 -1.64 3.72 6.81
CA LYS A 120 -2.45 4.73 6.14
C LYS A 120 -1.61 5.49 5.12
N PRO A 121 -2.14 5.73 3.92
CA PRO A 121 -1.50 6.68 3.03
C PRO A 121 -1.53 8.08 3.66
N ASN A 122 -0.45 8.82 3.46
CA ASN A 122 -0.28 10.18 3.91
C ASN A 122 0.43 11.00 2.84
N SER A 123 -0.11 12.15 2.49
CA SER A 123 0.48 13.06 1.50
C SER A 123 1.10 14.28 2.17
N TYR A 124 2.19 14.75 1.59
CA TYR A 124 2.86 15.97 1.98
C TYR A 124 3.17 16.80 0.74
N THR A 125 2.65 18.02 0.70
CA THR A 125 2.94 18.97 -0.39
C THR A 125 4.03 19.95 0.06
N THR A 126 5.08 20.07 -0.75
CA THR A 126 6.19 20.99 -0.52
C THR A 126 5.79 22.44 -0.84
N ASP A 127 6.63 23.39 -0.43
CA ASP A 127 6.43 24.82 -0.75
C ASP A 127 6.50 25.09 -2.26
N ASP A 128 7.18 24.23 -3.02
CA ASP A 128 7.29 24.29 -4.49
C ASP A 128 6.06 23.69 -5.20
N GLY A 129 5.16 23.05 -4.45
CA GLY A 129 3.91 22.49 -4.97
C GLY A 129 3.97 20.99 -5.31
N ASP A 130 5.12 20.34 -5.17
CA ASP A 130 5.25 18.90 -5.37
C ASP A 130 4.59 18.13 -4.22
N THR A 131 3.80 17.12 -4.53
CA THR A 131 3.16 16.27 -3.54
C THR A 131 3.81 14.88 -3.51
N TYR A 132 4.26 14.47 -2.33
CA TYR A 132 4.82 13.15 -2.07
C TYR A 132 3.88 12.32 -1.22
N VAL A 133 3.77 11.04 -1.56
CA VAL A 133 2.94 10.09 -0.82
C VAL A 133 3.85 9.13 -0.02
N SER A 134 3.42 8.80 1.17
CA SER A 134 4.13 7.89 2.07
C SER A 134 3.15 7.06 2.89
N VAL A 135 3.63 6.00 3.52
CA VAL A 135 2.82 5.20 4.44
C VAL A 135 3.11 5.61 5.88
N GLU A 136 2.07 6.01 6.63
CA GLU A 136 2.10 6.04 8.08
C GLU A 136 1.83 4.62 8.59
N PRO A 137 2.83 3.90 9.14
CA PRO A 137 2.68 2.49 9.40
C PRO A 137 1.81 2.23 10.64
N GLU A 138 0.90 1.28 10.53
CA GLU A 138 0.19 0.66 11.65
C GLU A 138 0.84 -0.66 12.08
N ASN A 139 1.59 -1.28 11.17
CA ASN A 139 2.38 -2.48 11.40
C ASN A 139 3.46 -2.63 10.34
N ILE A 140 4.66 -3.02 10.77
CA ILE A 140 5.77 -3.46 9.92
C ILE A 140 6.23 -4.82 10.41
N THR A 141 6.39 -5.78 9.50
CA THR A 141 6.78 -7.16 9.86
C THR A 141 7.70 -7.74 8.79
N VAL A 142 8.82 -8.36 9.19
CA VAL A 142 9.64 -9.16 8.27
C VAL A 142 8.85 -10.37 7.80
N VAL A 143 8.96 -10.67 6.53
CA VAL A 143 8.28 -11.81 5.88
C VAL A 143 9.28 -12.63 5.07
N GLU A 144 8.99 -13.92 4.92
CA GLU A 144 9.76 -14.79 4.04
C GLU A 144 9.49 -14.47 2.56
N LYS A 145 10.45 -14.84 1.68
CA LYS A 145 10.34 -14.62 0.22
C LYS A 145 9.02 -15.17 -0.34
N GLU A 146 8.62 -16.35 0.06
CA GLU A 146 7.40 -17.02 -0.41
C GLU A 146 6.13 -16.24 -0.03
N THR A 147 6.15 -15.58 1.12
CA THR A 147 5.03 -14.71 1.55
C THR A 147 4.95 -13.45 0.70
N ARG A 148 6.11 -12.84 0.40
CA ARG A 148 6.21 -11.69 -0.50
C ARG A 148 5.75 -12.06 -1.91
N ASP A 149 6.24 -13.16 -2.46
CA ASP A 149 5.92 -13.60 -3.82
C ASP A 149 4.43 -13.91 -3.98
N ARG A 150 3.85 -14.59 -2.98
CA ARG A 150 2.39 -14.81 -2.95
C ARG A 150 1.60 -13.50 -2.90
N TRP A 151 2.04 -12.55 -2.08
CA TRP A 151 1.41 -11.24 -2.03
C TRP A 151 1.53 -10.54 -3.38
N THR A 152 2.71 -10.60 -4.04
CA THR A 152 2.93 -9.99 -5.35
C THR A 152 1.94 -10.52 -6.38
N ALA A 153 1.76 -11.85 -6.45
CA ALA A 153 0.77 -12.47 -7.34
C ALA A 153 -0.68 -12.00 -7.02
N GLU A 154 -1.06 -11.98 -5.75
CA GLU A 154 -2.39 -11.51 -5.33
C GLU A 154 -2.58 -10.00 -5.59
N ALA A 155 -1.54 -9.18 -5.40
CA ALA A 155 -1.57 -7.76 -5.68
C ALA A 155 -1.68 -7.49 -7.19
N ALA A 156 -0.95 -8.24 -8.02
CA ALA A 156 -1.04 -8.14 -9.48
C ALA A 156 -2.48 -8.41 -9.96
N VAL A 157 -3.09 -9.52 -9.53
CA VAL A 157 -4.49 -9.84 -9.88
C VAL A 157 -5.43 -8.70 -9.47
N GLN A 158 -5.35 -8.22 -8.23
CA GLN A 158 -6.24 -7.14 -7.76
C GLN A 158 -6.00 -5.81 -8.46
N THR A 159 -4.78 -5.54 -8.89
CA THR A 159 -4.46 -4.33 -9.66
C THR A 159 -5.02 -4.42 -11.07
N LEU A 160 -4.88 -5.59 -11.74
CA LEU A 160 -5.46 -5.82 -13.06
C LEU A 160 -6.98 -5.77 -13.02
N ASP A 161 -7.63 -6.35 -12.00
CA ASP A 161 -9.09 -6.25 -11.81
C ASP A 161 -9.55 -4.76 -11.69
N ARG A 162 -8.77 -3.91 -11.01
CA ARG A 162 -9.07 -2.47 -10.90
C ARG A 162 -8.87 -1.74 -12.23
N LEU A 163 -7.83 -2.10 -13.00
CA LEU A 163 -7.57 -1.52 -14.32
C LEU A 163 -8.64 -1.93 -15.33
N ASP A 164 -9.07 -3.19 -15.29
CA ASP A 164 -10.18 -3.67 -16.13
C ASP A 164 -11.46 -2.88 -15.83
N ALA A 165 -11.82 -2.72 -14.55
CA ALA A 165 -12.97 -1.92 -14.15
C ALA A 165 -12.83 -0.43 -14.58
N PHE A 166 -11.61 0.12 -14.54
CA PHE A 166 -11.34 1.48 -15.02
C PHE A 166 -11.56 1.61 -16.53
N HIS A 167 -11.06 0.66 -17.32
CA HIS A 167 -11.22 0.66 -18.77
C HIS A 167 -12.68 0.37 -19.22
N GLU A 168 -13.46 -0.31 -18.39
CA GLU A 168 -14.88 -0.60 -18.64
C GLU A 168 -15.83 0.50 -18.12
N ASP A 169 -15.29 1.63 -17.65
CA ASP A 169 -16.03 2.74 -17.01
C ASP A 169 -16.85 2.30 -15.77
N ASP A 170 -16.41 1.23 -15.09
CA ASP A 170 -17.04 0.67 -13.89
C ASP A 170 -16.25 0.94 -12.58
N ALA A 171 -15.14 1.66 -12.67
CA ALA A 171 -14.37 2.07 -11.50
C ALA A 171 -15.12 3.15 -10.72
N PRO A 172 -15.22 3.04 -9.38
CA PRO A 172 -16.02 3.96 -8.56
C PRO A 172 -15.65 5.44 -8.68
N TYR A 173 -14.38 5.73 -9.01
CA TYR A 173 -13.81 7.07 -9.14
C TYR A 173 -12.99 7.20 -10.44
N GLY A 174 -13.37 6.48 -11.50
CA GLY A 174 -12.64 6.45 -12.77
C GLY A 174 -12.58 7.81 -13.45
N ASP A 175 -13.70 8.56 -13.48
CA ASP A 175 -13.78 9.90 -14.05
C ASP A 175 -12.86 10.89 -13.31
N GLU A 176 -12.86 10.85 -11.97
CA GLU A 176 -12.01 11.69 -11.15
C GLU A 176 -10.54 11.33 -11.37
N ALA A 177 -10.18 10.04 -11.38
CA ALA A 177 -8.80 9.60 -11.61
C ALA A 177 -8.30 10.08 -12.98
N SER A 178 -9.08 9.91 -14.03
CA SER A 178 -8.76 10.40 -15.39
C SER A 178 -8.58 11.92 -15.47
N GLN A 179 -9.29 12.66 -14.62
CA GLN A 179 -9.19 14.13 -14.58
C GLN A 179 -7.93 14.61 -13.85
N TYR A 180 -7.51 13.90 -12.79
CA TYR A 180 -6.45 14.38 -11.90
C TYR A 180 -5.08 13.78 -12.21
N TYR A 181 -5.01 12.58 -12.81
CA TYR A 181 -3.76 11.87 -13.04
C TYR A 181 -3.42 11.82 -14.53
N ASP A 182 -2.18 12.22 -14.87
CA ASP A 182 -1.55 11.92 -16.15
C ASP A 182 -0.73 10.64 -15.99
N PHE A 183 -1.44 9.49 -15.99
CA PHE A 183 -0.88 8.19 -15.66
C PHE A 183 -0.86 7.29 -16.90
N ASP A 184 0.27 6.62 -17.15
CA ASP A 184 0.42 5.69 -18.26
C ASP A 184 -0.16 4.32 -17.90
N TYR A 185 -1.44 4.14 -18.20
CA TYR A 185 -2.18 2.93 -17.86
C TYR A 185 -1.72 1.73 -18.68
N GLU A 186 -1.30 1.92 -19.94
CA GLU A 186 -0.88 0.82 -20.83
C GLU A 186 0.46 0.24 -20.36
N ASP A 187 1.44 1.10 -20.09
CA ASP A 187 2.74 0.68 -19.57
C ASP A 187 2.61 0.07 -18.17
N PHE A 188 1.80 0.67 -17.30
CA PHE A 188 1.57 0.13 -15.96
C PHE A 188 0.89 -1.25 -15.99
N GLN A 189 -0.12 -1.45 -16.83
CA GLN A 189 -0.77 -2.75 -16.99
C GLN A 189 0.21 -3.81 -17.46
N ALA A 190 1.04 -3.48 -18.47
CA ALA A 190 2.05 -4.40 -19.01
C ALA A 190 3.08 -4.81 -17.94
N ASP A 191 3.55 -3.85 -17.13
CA ASP A 191 4.46 -4.12 -16.01
C ASP A 191 3.83 -5.07 -14.98
N ILE A 192 2.56 -4.85 -14.62
CA ILE A 192 1.87 -5.70 -13.65
C ILE A 192 1.61 -7.11 -14.18
N GLU A 193 1.28 -7.26 -15.46
CA GLU A 193 1.13 -8.56 -16.12
C GLU A 193 2.47 -9.35 -16.13
N GLU A 194 3.58 -8.67 -16.45
CA GLU A 194 4.93 -9.27 -16.43
C GLU A 194 5.32 -9.72 -15.02
N ILE A 195 5.18 -8.85 -14.01
CA ILE A 195 5.46 -9.15 -12.61
C ILE A 195 4.64 -10.34 -12.11
N GLY A 196 3.35 -10.39 -12.43
CA GLY A 196 2.47 -11.49 -12.06
C GLY A 196 2.91 -12.83 -12.69
N ALA A 197 3.31 -12.82 -13.96
CA ALA A 197 3.79 -13.98 -14.67
C ALA A 197 5.13 -14.51 -14.13
N GLU A 198 6.09 -13.62 -13.87
CA GLU A 198 7.41 -13.97 -13.31
C GLU A 198 7.28 -14.71 -11.98
N VAL A 199 6.48 -14.20 -11.06
CA VAL A 199 6.29 -14.82 -9.73
C VAL A 199 5.65 -16.21 -9.84
N VAL A 200 4.73 -16.41 -10.78
CA VAL A 200 4.10 -17.72 -11.01
C VAL A 200 5.12 -18.71 -11.55
N ASP A 201 5.96 -18.30 -12.51
CA ASP A 201 6.98 -19.15 -13.13
C ASP A 201 8.10 -19.50 -12.13
N GLU A 202 8.56 -18.57 -11.29
CA GLU A 202 9.54 -18.83 -10.25
C GLU A 202 9.03 -19.88 -9.25
N ASN A 203 7.81 -19.74 -8.75
CA ASN A 203 7.20 -20.68 -7.82
C ASN A 203 7.01 -22.07 -8.42
N ALA A 204 6.67 -22.18 -9.71
CA ALA A 204 6.58 -23.47 -10.42
C ALA A 204 7.95 -24.16 -10.50
N ASN A 205 9.01 -23.43 -10.84
CA ASN A 205 10.37 -23.95 -10.94
C ASN A 205 10.94 -24.40 -9.58
N GLU A 206 10.68 -23.65 -8.50
CA GLU A 206 11.11 -24.02 -7.14
C GLU A 206 10.41 -25.31 -6.65
N THR A 207 9.13 -25.47 -6.98
CA THR A 207 8.37 -26.69 -6.65
C THR A 207 8.90 -27.91 -7.37
N ASP A 208 9.25 -27.78 -8.65
CA ASP A 208 9.83 -28.86 -9.46
C ASP A 208 11.25 -29.24 -8.99
N ALA A 209 12.06 -28.25 -8.60
CA ALA A 209 13.38 -28.48 -8.04
C ALA A 209 13.35 -29.23 -6.70
N ALA A 210 12.37 -28.90 -5.83
CA ALA A 210 12.16 -29.56 -4.57
C ALA A 210 11.63 -31.01 -4.70
N ALA A 211 10.95 -31.33 -5.80
CA ALA A 211 10.39 -32.64 -6.09
C ALA A 211 11.42 -33.66 -6.68
N GLN A 212 12.62 -33.22 -7.06
CA GLN A 212 13.66 -34.11 -7.60
C GLN A 212 14.31 -34.93 -6.46
N PRO A 213 14.26 -36.28 -6.49
CA PRO A 213 14.89 -37.10 -5.47
C PRO A 213 16.40 -36.93 -5.50
N GLN A 214 16.99 -36.56 -4.35
CA GLN A 214 18.44 -36.53 -4.20
C GLN A 214 19.01 -37.93 -4.49
N ALA A 215 19.89 -38.03 -5.46
CA ALA A 215 20.59 -39.28 -5.76
C ALA A 215 21.40 -39.71 -4.53
N PRO A 216 21.36 -40.99 -4.14
CA PRO A 216 22.13 -41.47 -2.98
C PRO A 216 23.62 -41.31 -3.28
N SER A 217 24.32 -40.57 -2.41
CA SER A 217 25.77 -40.45 -2.41
C SER A 217 26.37 -41.84 -2.13
N ALA A 218 27.19 -42.34 -3.09
CA ALA A 218 27.94 -43.58 -2.99
C ALA A 218 29.13 -43.44 -2.03
#